data_f9d58fbe3c78b981ca77d3611fad4733
#
_entry.id   f9d58fbe3c78b981ca77d3611fad4733
#
_cell.length_a   1.000
_cell.length_b   1.000
_cell.length_c   1.000
_cell.angle_alpha   90.00
_cell.angle_beta   90.00
_cell.angle_gamma   90.00
#
_symmetry.space_group_name_H-M   'P 1'
#
loop_
_entity.id
_entity.type
_entity.pdbx_description
1 polymer ?
#
loop_
_entity_poly.entity_id
_entity_poly.type
_entity_poly.pdbx_seq_one_letter_code
_entity_poly.pdbx_strand_id
1 'polypeptide(L)'
;AGYQEDEAWTWEHMALTRARVISASPAFSARVNDVIRSVLARPRDTESIAGDVVEMRGAIAKEKGDGNRWDLKYAAGALVDLEFIAQYLQLVHAAATPDVLDTSTARVLDKAWRLGLLATEDAEVLRPAVRLFHNLTQILRLCLSAPFDPKTASPGLIGLLARAADVPDFATLDAYVTETEAKVRKCFERILGAVP
;
A
#
# COMPACT_ATOMS: atom_id res chain seq x y z
N ALA A 1 -18.52 7.64 -16.39
CA ALA A 1 -19.31 7.16 -15.23
C ALA A 1 -19.84 5.76 -15.51
N GLY A 2 -20.58 5.49 -16.59
CA GLY A 2 -21.24 4.20 -16.85
C GLY A 2 -20.32 2.98 -16.69
N TYR A 3 -19.17 2.93 -17.37
CA TYR A 3 -18.24 1.81 -17.26
C TYR A 3 -17.86 1.48 -15.79
N GLN A 4 -17.53 2.48 -14.99
CA GLN A 4 -17.18 2.30 -13.57
C GLN A 4 -18.37 1.90 -12.69
N GLU A 5 -19.59 1.92 -13.25
CA GLU A 5 -20.82 1.58 -12.53
C GLU A 5 -21.19 0.13 -12.70
N ASP A 6 -21.05 -0.40 -13.91
CA ASP A 6 -21.65 -1.66 -14.29
C ASP A 6 -20.63 -2.71 -14.76
N GLU A 7 -19.43 -2.30 -15.19
CA GLU A 7 -18.47 -3.17 -15.87
C GLU A 7 -17.09 -3.25 -15.18
N ALA A 8 -16.74 -2.25 -14.33
CA ALA A 8 -15.42 -2.20 -13.74
C ALA A 8 -15.23 -3.21 -12.60
N TRP A 9 -14.08 -3.86 -12.61
CA TRP A 9 -13.67 -4.81 -11.60
C TRP A 9 -13.11 -4.12 -10.34
N THR A 10 -13.06 -4.80 -9.23
CA THR A 10 -12.53 -4.28 -7.95
C THR A 10 -11.13 -3.70 -8.10
N TRP A 11 -10.25 -4.34 -8.88
CA TRP A 11 -8.88 -3.83 -9.09
C TRP A 11 -8.83 -2.49 -9.81
N GLU A 12 -9.81 -2.18 -10.67
CA GLU A 12 -9.91 -0.88 -11.34
C GLU A 12 -10.35 0.20 -10.36
N HIS A 13 -11.27 -0.13 -9.46
CA HIS A 13 -11.65 0.77 -8.37
C HIS A 13 -10.48 1.00 -7.39
N MET A 14 -9.69 -0.04 -7.09
CA MET A 14 -8.45 0.11 -6.32
C MET A 14 -7.47 1.05 -7.02
N ALA A 15 -7.25 0.88 -8.31
CA ALA A 15 -6.40 1.79 -9.10
C ALA A 15 -6.94 3.22 -9.10
N LEU A 16 -8.27 3.39 -9.15
CA LEU A 16 -8.92 4.70 -9.14
C LEU A 16 -8.66 5.47 -7.82
N THR A 17 -8.45 4.80 -6.68
CA THR A 17 -8.08 5.46 -5.43
C THR A 17 -6.77 6.25 -5.53
N ARG A 18 -5.90 5.89 -6.48
CA ARG A 18 -4.61 6.53 -6.75
C ARG A 18 -4.66 7.54 -7.88
N ALA A 19 -5.80 7.69 -8.55
CA ALA A 19 -5.96 8.58 -9.69
C ALA A 19 -5.90 10.05 -9.27
N ARG A 20 -5.21 10.86 -10.06
CA ARG A 20 -5.12 12.30 -9.90
C ARG A 20 -5.02 12.99 -11.25
N VAL A 21 -5.61 14.16 -11.36
CA VAL A 21 -5.44 15.02 -12.53
C VAL A 21 -4.07 15.70 -12.47
N ILE A 22 -3.26 15.50 -13.50
CA ILE A 22 -1.91 16.08 -13.60
C ILE A 22 -1.95 17.46 -14.24
N SER A 23 -2.74 17.60 -15.34
CA SER A 23 -2.84 18.85 -16.09
C SER A 23 -4.22 18.97 -16.71
N ALA A 24 -4.96 20.03 -16.39
CA ALA A 24 -6.23 20.37 -16.99
C ALA A 24 -6.65 21.79 -16.53
N SER A 25 -7.69 22.36 -17.16
CA SER A 25 -8.31 23.58 -16.61
C SER A 25 -8.93 23.31 -15.24
N PRO A 26 -9.02 24.31 -14.35
CA PRO A 26 -9.60 24.14 -13.01
C PRO A 26 -11.01 23.54 -13.04
N ALA A 27 -11.87 23.99 -13.95
CA ALA A 27 -13.23 23.49 -14.10
C ALA A 27 -13.27 22.01 -14.54
N PHE A 28 -12.39 21.60 -15.45
CA PHE A 28 -12.30 20.19 -15.88
C PHE A 28 -11.71 19.31 -14.78
N SER A 29 -10.67 19.78 -14.08
CA SER A 29 -10.09 19.06 -12.93
C SER A 29 -11.13 18.82 -11.83
N ALA A 30 -11.94 19.83 -11.49
CA ALA A 30 -13.01 19.69 -10.52
C ALA A 30 -14.00 18.59 -10.95
N ARG A 31 -14.51 18.64 -12.19
CA ARG A 31 -15.44 17.63 -12.71
C ARG A 31 -14.88 16.21 -12.67
N VAL A 32 -13.60 16.02 -13.04
CA VAL A 32 -12.96 14.69 -12.99
C VAL A 32 -12.84 14.20 -11.55
N ASN A 33 -12.41 15.07 -10.63
CA ASN A 33 -12.30 14.73 -9.22
C ASN A 33 -13.67 14.39 -8.60
N ASP A 34 -14.73 15.11 -8.99
CA ASP A 34 -16.09 14.82 -8.54
C ASP A 34 -16.56 13.44 -9.03
N VAL A 35 -16.27 13.08 -10.28
CA VAL A 35 -16.57 11.73 -10.82
C VAL A 35 -15.78 10.66 -10.06
N ILE A 36 -14.48 10.85 -9.83
CA ILE A 36 -13.66 9.91 -9.06
C ILE A 36 -14.26 9.72 -7.66
N ARG A 37 -14.56 10.80 -6.96
CA ARG A 37 -15.18 10.74 -5.63
C ARG A 37 -16.52 10.01 -5.65
N SER A 38 -17.39 10.34 -6.59
CA SER A 38 -18.72 9.72 -6.67
C SER A 38 -18.64 8.21 -6.91
N VAL A 39 -17.67 7.75 -7.71
CA VAL A 39 -17.42 6.32 -7.92
C VAL A 39 -16.87 5.66 -6.65
N LEU A 40 -15.88 6.27 -6.00
CA LEU A 40 -15.24 5.69 -4.80
C LEU A 40 -16.17 5.70 -3.59
N ALA A 41 -17.09 6.67 -3.48
CA ALA A 41 -18.03 6.80 -2.37
C ALA A 41 -19.30 5.94 -2.53
N ARG A 42 -19.34 4.99 -3.46
CA ARG A 42 -20.46 4.04 -3.57
C ARG A 42 -20.41 3.00 -2.46
N PRO A 43 -21.57 2.63 -1.90
CA PRO A 43 -21.66 1.49 -1.00
C PRO A 43 -21.16 0.21 -1.69
N ARG A 44 -20.36 -0.57 -0.98
CA ARG A 44 -19.83 -1.85 -1.46
C ARG A 44 -19.97 -2.90 -0.38
N ASP A 45 -20.12 -4.14 -0.81
CA ASP A 45 -20.09 -5.28 0.09
C ASP A 45 -18.64 -5.52 0.57
N THR A 46 -18.47 -5.45 1.89
CA THR A 46 -17.16 -5.51 2.54
C THR A 46 -16.47 -6.86 2.35
N GLU A 47 -17.23 -7.97 2.42
CA GLU A 47 -16.68 -9.32 2.29
C GLU A 47 -16.27 -9.61 0.84
N SER A 48 -17.09 -9.17 -0.12
CA SER A 48 -16.78 -9.31 -1.55
C SER A 48 -15.51 -8.55 -1.90
N ILE A 49 -15.38 -7.29 -1.48
CA ILE A 49 -14.15 -6.50 -1.76
C ILE A 49 -12.93 -7.12 -1.06
N ALA A 50 -13.05 -7.62 0.17
CA ALA A 50 -11.95 -8.29 0.85
C ALA A 50 -11.50 -9.55 0.10
N GLY A 51 -12.44 -10.37 -0.36
CA GLY A 51 -12.18 -11.57 -1.17
C GLY A 51 -11.42 -11.25 -2.46
N ASP A 52 -11.90 -10.26 -3.23
CA ASP A 52 -11.26 -9.82 -4.47
C ASP A 52 -9.83 -9.32 -4.23
N VAL A 53 -9.60 -8.57 -3.15
CA VAL A 53 -8.26 -8.05 -2.80
C VAL A 53 -7.32 -9.19 -2.43
N VAL A 54 -7.78 -10.16 -1.65
CA VAL A 54 -6.99 -11.34 -1.25
C VAL A 54 -6.64 -12.20 -2.47
N GLU A 55 -7.59 -12.46 -3.37
CA GLU A 55 -7.35 -13.21 -4.60
C GLU A 55 -6.31 -12.52 -5.48
N MET A 56 -6.47 -11.20 -5.69
CA MET A 56 -5.52 -10.40 -6.45
C MET A 56 -4.13 -10.42 -5.83
N ARG A 57 -4.04 -10.33 -4.50
CA ARG A 57 -2.75 -10.43 -3.80
C ARG A 57 -2.10 -11.80 -4.02
N GLY A 58 -2.88 -12.88 -3.99
CA GLY A 58 -2.43 -14.23 -4.30
C GLY A 58 -1.91 -14.36 -5.73
N ALA A 59 -2.60 -13.79 -6.71
CA ALA A 59 -2.17 -13.77 -8.10
C ALA A 59 -0.83 -13.03 -8.28
N ILE A 60 -0.66 -11.86 -7.64
CA ILE A 60 0.61 -11.11 -7.64
C ILE A 60 1.72 -11.91 -6.98
N ALA A 61 1.46 -12.60 -5.87
CA ALA A 61 2.47 -13.43 -5.21
C ALA A 61 2.96 -14.56 -6.11
N LYS A 62 2.06 -15.19 -6.86
CA LYS A 62 2.42 -16.26 -7.83
C LYS A 62 3.20 -15.72 -9.03
N GLU A 63 2.88 -14.52 -9.50
CA GLU A 63 3.53 -13.93 -10.69
C GLU A 63 4.87 -13.26 -10.38
N LYS A 64 4.95 -12.53 -9.26
CA LYS A 64 6.08 -11.64 -8.90
C LYS A 64 6.89 -12.12 -7.71
N GLY A 65 6.40 -13.11 -6.95
CA GLY A 65 7.07 -13.62 -5.77
C GLY A 65 8.23 -14.53 -6.13
N ASP A 66 9.44 -13.99 -6.20
CA ASP A 66 10.68 -14.73 -6.45
C ASP A 66 11.37 -15.23 -5.18
N GLY A 67 10.76 -14.98 -4.01
CA GLY A 67 11.32 -15.29 -2.71
C GLY A 67 12.40 -14.31 -2.23
N ASN A 68 12.70 -13.27 -3.00
CA ASN A 68 13.61 -12.19 -2.56
C ASN A 68 12.90 -11.29 -1.55
N ARG A 69 13.26 -11.44 -0.29
CA ARG A 69 12.74 -10.61 0.80
C ARG A 69 13.02 -9.12 0.62
N TRP A 70 14.12 -8.78 -0.03
CA TRP A 70 14.46 -7.39 -0.34
C TRP A 70 13.74 -6.82 -1.58
N ASP A 71 12.85 -7.59 -2.20
CA ASP A 71 11.83 -6.99 -3.08
C ASP A 71 10.75 -6.31 -2.21
N LEU A 72 11.09 -5.16 -1.66
CA LEU A 72 10.24 -4.36 -0.75
C LEU A 72 8.92 -3.90 -1.38
N LYS A 73 8.70 -4.22 -2.65
CA LYS A 73 7.42 -3.98 -3.32
C LYS A 73 6.48 -5.19 -3.22
N TYR A 74 6.97 -6.38 -3.55
CA TYR A 74 6.14 -7.56 -3.72
C TYR A 74 6.30 -8.63 -2.63
N ALA A 75 7.33 -8.55 -1.81
CA ALA A 75 7.51 -9.44 -0.66
C ALA A 75 6.25 -9.43 0.22
N ALA A 76 5.97 -10.56 0.88
CA ALA A 76 4.85 -10.66 1.81
C ALA A 76 5.03 -9.68 2.99
N GLY A 77 4.03 -8.87 3.28
CA GLY A 77 4.11 -7.84 4.30
C GLY A 77 4.81 -6.54 3.86
N ALA A 78 5.19 -6.41 2.57
CA ALA A 78 5.84 -5.21 2.04
C ALA A 78 4.82 -4.20 1.44
N LEU A 79 5.27 -3.32 0.52
CA LEU A 79 4.47 -2.18 0.05
C LEU A 79 3.14 -2.54 -0.57
N VAL A 80 3.03 -3.63 -1.34
CA VAL A 80 1.76 -4.03 -1.96
C VAL A 80 0.71 -4.38 -0.91
N ASP A 81 1.09 -5.06 0.18
CA ASP A 81 0.17 -5.38 1.27
C ASP A 81 -0.36 -4.09 1.94
N LEU A 82 0.52 -3.12 2.19
CA LEU A 82 0.15 -1.80 2.73
C LEU A 82 -0.75 -0.99 1.78
N GLU A 83 -0.43 -1.00 0.49
CA GLU A 83 -1.23 -0.33 -0.54
C GLU A 83 -2.62 -0.95 -0.64
N PHE A 84 -2.74 -2.27 -0.60
CA PHE A 84 -4.01 -3.00 -0.68
C PHE A 84 -4.88 -2.78 0.55
N ILE A 85 -4.31 -2.78 1.77
CA ILE A 85 -5.02 -2.40 2.99
C ILE A 85 -5.60 -0.97 2.84
N ALA A 86 -4.79 -0.01 2.41
CA ALA A 86 -5.23 1.37 2.28
C ALA A 86 -6.31 1.55 1.19
N GLN A 87 -6.21 0.83 0.07
CA GLN A 87 -7.20 0.85 -0.99
C GLN A 87 -8.51 0.20 -0.54
N TYR A 88 -8.45 -0.94 0.12
CA TYR A 88 -9.59 -1.60 0.72
C TYR A 88 -10.34 -0.68 1.69
N LEU A 89 -9.64 -0.09 2.66
CA LEU A 89 -10.25 0.83 3.63
C LEU A 89 -10.99 1.99 2.95
N GLN A 90 -10.42 2.53 1.87
CA GLN A 90 -11.12 3.56 1.10
C GLN A 90 -12.39 3.03 0.44
N LEU A 91 -12.33 1.87 -0.24
CA LEU A 91 -13.46 1.33 -0.98
C LEU A 91 -14.64 0.96 -0.07
N VAL A 92 -14.39 0.44 1.12
CA VAL A 92 -15.46 -0.02 2.02
C VAL A 92 -16.01 1.09 2.92
N HIS A 93 -15.22 2.14 3.18
CA HIS A 93 -15.65 3.20 4.11
C HIS A 93 -16.02 4.52 3.45
N ALA A 94 -15.62 4.78 2.21
CA ALA A 94 -15.82 6.11 1.60
C ALA A 94 -17.30 6.48 1.41
N ALA A 95 -18.20 5.51 1.32
CA ALA A 95 -19.64 5.79 1.25
C ALA A 95 -20.17 6.50 2.49
N ALA A 96 -19.74 6.04 3.68
CA ALA A 96 -20.15 6.64 4.96
C ALA A 96 -19.19 7.75 5.42
N THR A 97 -17.91 7.65 5.06
CA THR A 97 -16.84 8.54 5.54
C THR A 97 -15.92 8.95 4.40
N PRO A 98 -16.37 9.86 3.49
CA PRO A 98 -15.59 10.25 2.30
C PRO A 98 -14.23 10.89 2.62
N ASP A 99 -14.03 11.38 3.83
CA ASP A 99 -12.78 11.99 4.29
C ASP A 99 -11.61 11.01 4.37
N VAL A 100 -11.88 9.68 4.33
CA VAL A 100 -10.84 8.66 4.25
C VAL A 100 -10.08 8.69 2.92
N LEU A 101 -10.71 9.23 1.86
CA LEU A 101 -10.13 9.26 0.51
C LEU A 101 -8.85 10.09 0.45
N ASP A 102 -7.80 9.49 -0.07
CA ASP A 102 -6.52 10.12 -0.38
C ASP A 102 -5.73 9.28 -1.41
N THR A 103 -4.88 9.92 -2.20
CA THR A 103 -4.03 9.23 -3.17
C THR A 103 -2.72 8.69 -2.57
N SER A 104 -2.41 9.02 -1.31
CA SER A 104 -1.21 8.58 -0.60
C SER A 104 -1.56 7.50 0.43
N THR A 105 -0.98 6.32 0.29
CA THR A 105 -1.13 5.20 1.23
C THR A 105 -0.89 5.64 2.68
N ALA A 106 0.19 6.39 2.93
CA ALA A 106 0.51 6.87 4.28
C ALA A 106 -0.58 7.79 4.85
N ARG A 107 -1.13 8.70 4.02
CA ARG A 107 -2.22 9.59 4.45
C ARG A 107 -3.54 8.85 4.65
N VAL A 108 -3.83 7.86 3.81
CA VAL A 108 -5.02 7.01 4.02
C VAL A 108 -4.97 6.29 5.35
N LEU A 109 -3.84 5.65 5.69
CA LEU A 109 -3.69 4.96 6.97
C LEU A 109 -3.80 5.91 8.17
N ASP A 110 -3.25 7.13 8.05
CA ASP A 110 -3.37 8.16 9.09
C ASP A 110 -4.81 8.65 9.26
N LYS A 111 -5.52 8.91 8.15
CA LYS A 111 -6.93 9.31 8.16
C LYS A 111 -7.82 8.18 8.70
N ALA A 112 -7.65 6.94 8.23
CA ALA A 112 -8.42 5.80 8.67
C ALA A 112 -8.31 5.59 10.19
N TRP A 113 -7.11 5.72 10.75
CA TRP A 113 -6.90 5.69 12.19
C TRP A 113 -7.63 6.83 12.92
N ARG A 114 -7.46 8.09 12.47
CA ARG A 114 -8.10 9.25 13.11
C ARG A 114 -9.63 9.21 13.04
N LEU A 115 -10.17 8.60 12.00
CA LEU A 115 -11.61 8.45 11.79
C LEU A 115 -12.20 7.19 12.49
N GLY A 116 -11.37 6.42 13.20
CA GLY A 116 -11.80 5.19 13.88
C GLY A 116 -12.11 4.02 12.95
N LEU A 117 -11.64 4.07 11.68
CA LEU A 117 -11.84 3.04 10.65
C LEU A 117 -10.71 1.99 10.65
N LEU A 118 -9.61 2.26 11.34
CA LEU A 118 -8.47 1.38 11.54
C LEU A 118 -8.15 1.30 13.03
N ALA A 119 -8.04 0.10 13.56
CA ALA A 119 -7.69 -0.12 14.97
C ALA A 119 -6.33 0.49 15.31
N THR A 120 -6.17 1.00 16.52
CA THR A 120 -4.93 1.65 16.95
C THR A 120 -3.73 0.70 16.87
N GLU A 121 -3.91 -0.56 17.26
CA GLU A 121 -2.88 -1.60 17.21
C GLU A 121 -2.37 -1.85 15.77
N ASP A 122 -3.26 -1.80 14.76
CA ASP A 122 -2.89 -1.90 13.36
C ASP A 122 -2.19 -0.64 12.87
N ALA A 123 -2.69 0.53 13.24
CA ALA A 123 -2.13 1.80 12.85
C ALA A 123 -0.70 1.99 13.39
N GLU A 124 -0.40 1.51 14.58
CA GLU A 124 0.94 1.52 15.18
C GLU A 124 1.96 0.69 14.40
N VAL A 125 1.49 -0.34 13.69
CA VAL A 125 2.32 -1.17 12.79
C VAL A 125 2.39 -0.56 11.39
N LEU A 126 1.24 -0.29 10.78
CA LEU A 126 1.15 0.04 9.34
C LEU A 126 1.71 1.43 9.01
N ARG A 127 1.51 2.43 9.89
CA ARG A 127 1.95 3.81 9.64
C ARG A 127 3.48 3.97 9.63
N PRO A 128 4.27 3.40 10.56
CA PRO A 128 5.73 3.42 10.43
C PRO A 128 6.23 2.51 9.31
N ALA A 129 5.60 1.35 9.06
CA ALA A 129 6.01 0.42 8.02
C ALA A 129 5.97 1.05 6.62
N VAL A 130 4.89 1.79 6.28
CA VAL A 130 4.80 2.44 4.97
C VAL A 130 5.89 3.48 4.75
N ARG A 131 6.32 4.18 5.78
CA ARG A 131 7.43 5.15 5.71
C ARG A 131 8.77 4.44 5.52
N LEU A 132 9.01 3.40 6.33
CA LEU A 132 10.22 2.57 6.22
C LEU A 132 10.39 2.04 4.80
N PHE A 133 9.39 1.31 4.30
CA PHE A 133 9.49 0.69 2.98
C PHE A 133 9.56 1.71 1.83
N HIS A 134 8.85 2.84 1.93
CA HIS A 134 9.00 3.91 0.95
C HIS A 134 10.42 4.47 0.92
N ASN A 135 11.01 4.78 2.08
CA ASN A 135 12.37 5.33 2.17
C ASN A 135 13.39 4.36 1.59
N LEU A 136 13.36 3.10 2.03
CA LEU A 136 14.28 2.08 1.53
C LEU A 136 14.11 1.84 0.03
N THR A 137 12.88 1.73 -0.46
CA THR A 137 12.60 1.53 -1.90
C THR A 137 13.09 2.71 -2.74
N GLN A 138 12.95 3.95 -2.28
CA GLN A 138 13.46 5.11 -3.01
C GLN A 138 14.98 5.07 -3.12
N ILE A 139 15.70 4.74 -2.05
CA ILE A 139 17.15 4.59 -2.06
C ILE A 139 17.58 3.50 -3.05
N LEU A 140 16.96 2.31 -2.94
CA LEU A 140 17.29 1.20 -3.82
C LEU A 140 17.06 1.56 -5.30
N ARG A 141 15.95 2.22 -5.64
CA ARG A 141 15.66 2.67 -7.02
C ARG A 141 16.61 3.73 -7.55
N LEU A 142 17.11 4.61 -6.68
CA LEU A 142 18.07 5.64 -7.09
C LEU A 142 19.49 5.10 -7.23
N CYS A 143 19.85 4.07 -6.48
CA CYS A 143 21.20 3.54 -6.41
C CYS A 143 21.43 2.28 -7.28
N LEU A 144 20.37 1.56 -7.66
CA LEU A 144 20.49 0.28 -8.33
C LEU A 144 19.65 0.21 -9.61
N SER A 145 20.21 -0.44 -10.63
CA SER A 145 19.50 -0.83 -11.86
C SER A 145 19.07 -2.30 -11.87
N ALA A 146 19.48 -3.07 -10.87
CA ALA A 146 19.18 -4.51 -10.69
C ALA A 146 18.61 -4.77 -9.29
N PRO A 147 18.02 -5.95 -9.03
CA PRO A 147 17.56 -6.34 -7.70
C PRO A 147 18.67 -6.21 -6.66
N PHE A 148 18.29 -5.78 -5.46
CA PHE A 148 19.23 -5.65 -4.35
C PHE A 148 19.65 -7.01 -3.81
N ASP A 149 20.97 -7.23 -3.73
CA ASP A 149 21.56 -8.37 -3.04
C ASP A 149 22.53 -7.85 -1.96
N PRO A 150 22.22 -8.08 -0.67
CA PRO A 150 23.06 -7.63 0.43
C PRO A 150 24.50 -8.14 0.39
N LYS A 151 24.73 -9.30 -0.24
CA LYS A 151 26.07 -9.92 -0.31
C LYS A 151 27.02 -9.21 -1.25
N THR A 152 26.47 -8.54 -2.27
CA THR A 152 27.23 -7.87 -3.31
C THR A 152 27.12 -6.34 -3.23
N ALA A 153 26.27 -5.83 -2.35
CA ALA A 153 26.05 -4.40 -2.18
C ALA A 153 27.28 -3.68 -1.62
N SER A 154 27.50 -2.45 -2.12
CA SER A 154 28.62 -1.62 -1.63
C SER A 154 28.42 -1.23 -0.15
N PRO A 155 29.50 -1.08 0.63
CA PRO A 155 29.42 -0.60 2.01
C PRO A 155 28.71 0.76 2.14
N GLY A 156 28.85 1.64 1.15
CA GLY A 156 28.17 2.94 1.11
C GLY A 156 26.66 2.82 1.00
N LEU A 157 26.16 1.92 0.15
CA LEU A 157 24.70 1.65 0.03
C LEU A 157 24.16 1.03 1.32
N ILE A 158 24.84 0.03 1.85
CA ILE A 158 24.49 -0.61 3.12
C ILE A 158 24.37 0.42 4.26
N GLY A 159 25.36 1.30 4.40
CA GLY A 159 25.33 2.37 5.39
C GLY A 159 24.22 3.41 5.14
N LEU A 160 23.89 3.69 3.87
CA LEU A 160 22.80 4.60 3.53
C LEU A 160 21.44 4.01 3.91
N LEU A 161 21.21 2.74 3.64
CA LEU A 161 19.97 2.03 4.00
C LEU A 161 19.77 1.99 5.53
N ALA A 162 20.83 1.65 6.30
CA ALA A 162 20.78 1.64 7.77
C ALA A 162 20.44 3.02 8.34
N ARG A 163 21.08 4.08 7.84
CA ARG A 163 20.75 5.47 8.25
C ARG A 163 19.33 5.89 7.90
N ALA A 164 18.81 5.47 6.76
CA ALA A 164 17.44 5.81 6.33
C ALA A 164 16.36 5.16 7.21
N ALA A 165 16.71 4.06 7.85
CA ALA A 165 15.85 3.37 8.82
C ALA A 165 16.14 3.75 10.28
N ASP A 166 17.08 4.66 10.52
CA ASP A 166 17.54 5.10 11.85
C ASP A 166 18.01 3.93 12.74
N VAL A 167 18.81 3.03 12.15
CA VAL A 167 19.39 1.89 12.84
C VAL A 167 20.93 1.89 12.71
N PRO A 168 21.67 1.26 13.65
CA PRO A 168 23.13 1.37 13.72
C PRO A 168 23.85 0.65 12.58
N ASP A 169 23.32 -0.44 12.08
CA ASP A 169 23.96 -1.28 11.07
C ASP A 169 22.97 -2.08 10.23
N PHE A 170 23.49 -2.78 9.23
CA PHE A 170 22.68 -3.55 8.30
C PHE A 170 22.05 -4.80 8.93
N ALA A 171 22.70 -5.44 9.88
CA ALA A 171 22.15 -6.62 10.54
C ALA A 171 20.89 -6.26 11.33
N THR A 172 20.95 -5.12 12.02
CA THR A 172 19.79 -4.54 12.72
C THR A 172 18.69 -4.12 11.74
N LEU A 173 19.06 -3.51 10.59
CA LEU A 173 18.10 -3.18 9.55
C LEU A 173 17.41 -4.42 8.97
N ASP A 174 18.16 -5.45 8.68
CA ASP A 174 17.66 -6.70 8.11
C ASP A 174 16.67 -7.39 9.05
N ALA A 175 16.97 -7.44 10.33
CA ALA A 175 16.07 -7.92 11.38
C ALA A 175 14.81 -7.06 11.49
N TYR A 176 14.96 -5.72 11.48
CA TYR A 176 13.85 -4.78 11.56
C TYR A 176 12.90 -4.88 10.36
N VAL A 177 13.43 -4.99 9.14
CA VAL A 177 12.63 -5.22 7.92
C VAL A 177 11.85 -6.53 8.04
N THR A 178 12.52 -7.63 8.44
CA THR A 178 11.88 -8.95 8.60
C THR A 178 10.72 -8.92 9.61
N GLU A 179 10.95 -8.30 10.74
CA GLU A 179 9.93 -8.17 11.80
C GLU A 179 8.75 -7.32 11.32
N THR A 180 9.05 -6.22 10.62
CA THR A 180 8.03 -5.31 10.08
C THR A 180 7.18 -6.01 9.02
N GLU A 181 7.79 -6.74 8.09
CA GLU A 181 7.08 -7.55 7.10
C GLU A 181 6.13 -8.55 7.76
N ALA A 182 6.61 -9.29 8.76
CA ALA A 182 5.79 -10.25 9.49
C ALA A 182 4.60 -9.59 10.21
N LYS A 183 4.80 -8.40 10.80
CA LYS A 183 3.73 -7.64 11.47
C LYS A 183 2.71 -7.10 10.46
N VAL A 184 3.15 -6.51 9.36
CA VAL A 184 2.27 -6.00 8.30
C VAL A 184 1.45 -7.15 7.71
N ARG A 185 2.07 -8.31 7.46
CA ARG A 185 1.36 -9.48 6.96
C ARG A 185 0.25 -9.94 7.90
N LYS A 186 0.49 -9.97 9.21
CA LYS A 186 -0.53 -10.27 10.22
C LYS A 186 -1.67 -9.26 10.23
N CYS A 187 -1.36 -7.95 10.07
CA CYS A 187 -2.40 -6.92 9.91
C CYS A 187 -3.22 -7.15 8.65
N PHE A 188 -2.58 -7.46 7.51
CA PHE A 188 -3.27 -7.77 6.26
C PHE A 188 -4.25 -8.94 6.44
N GLU A 189 -3.80 -10.05 7.01
CA GLU A 189 -4.63 -11.24 7.24
C GLU A 189 -5.79 -10.99 8.22
N ARG A 190 -5.59 -10.16 9.21
CA ARG A 190 -6.64 -9.77 10.16
C ARG A 190 -7.70 -8.87 9.51
N ILE A 191 -7.28 -7.93 8.67
CA ILE A 191 -8.17 -6.93 8.05
C ILE A 191 -8.89 -7.51 6.83
N LEU A 192 -8.23 -8.31 6.02
CA LEU A 192 -8.72 -8.76 4.71
C LEU A 192 -8.96 -10.27 4.64
N GLY A 193 -8.22 -11.08 5.39
CA GLY A 193 -8.19 -12.53 5.31
C GLY A 193 -6.86 -13.09 4.83
N ALA A 194 -6.68 -14.40 4.99
CA ALA A 194 -5.46 -15.10 4.59
C ALA A 194 -5.32 -15.16 3.06
N VAL A 195 -4.11 -14.91 2.55
CA VAL A 195 -3.80 -15.08 1.12
C VAL A 195 -3.49 -16.55 0.85
N PRO A 196 -4.14 -17.18 -0.13
CA PRO A 196 -4.01 -18.60 -0.46
C PRO A 196 -2.63 -18.98 -1.01
#